data_d2064c2c29071e58740f57bda3c24c10
#
_entry.id   d2064c2c29071e58740f57bda3c24c10
#
_cell.length_a   1.000
_cell.length_b   1.000
_cell.length_c   1.000
_cell.angle_alpha   90.00
_cell.angle_beta   90.00
_cell.angle_gamma   90.00
#
_symmetry.space_group_name_H-M   'P 1'
#
loop_
_entity.id
_entity.type
_entity.pdbx_description
1 polymer ?
#
loop_
_entity_poly.entity_id
_entity_poly.type
_entity_poly.pdbx_seq_one_letter_code
_entity_poly.pdbx_strand_id
1 'polypeptide(L)'
;MQAWKDYQDKNKDRFLEEMLDLLRIPSISAKKEHKADMLKCAEAVKKSLLDAGCDNAEVIPTPGHPVVYGEKIIDPSKPTVLVYGHYDVQPVEPLALWHSGPFDPVIKDGKVFARGSADDKGQFYMHVKALETMVKTNTLVTNIKFLIEGEEEVGSPNLGKFVSDNKEKLKADVILISDSSMLSMENPSLDTGVRGLSYIEVEVTGANRDLHSGTYGGAVANPITILAQMIASCHDENNHITIPGFYDDVTVATDKERELLNAAPYDEKEYMDELGVKELWGEKGYTTYERTGIRPTLEINGIWGGYTGEGAKTVLPSKAYAKISARLVPNQSSEKITNILLNYFKSIAPASVTVEAELHHGGEPYMTPIDSKGYKAASKAVETTFGKTPIPVRGGGSIPICSLLEKELNTKIIFMGFGLDNDNLHSPNEKYNLENYYKGIETIPYFHKYFAES
;
A
#
# COMPACT_ATOMS: atom_id res chain seq x y z
N MET A 1 -8.60 -26.20 17.62
CA MET A 1 -9.22 -24.85 17.56
C MET A 1 -9.26 -24.20 18.94
N GLN A 2 -9.82 -24.84 19.97
CA GLN A 2 -9.79 -24.26 21.33
C GLN A 2 -8.35 -24.02 21.83
N ALA A 3 -7.42 -24.94 21.54
CA ALA A 3 -6.01 -24.80 21.92
C ALA A 3 -5.34 -23.52 21.37
N TRP A 4 -5.72 -23.04 20.19
CA TRP A 4 -5.18 -21.78 19.65
C TRP A 4 -5.61 -20.58 20.49
N LYS A 5 -6.92 -20.50 20.78
CA LYS A 5 -7.50 -19.45 21.63
C LYS A 5 -6.89 -19.45 23.02
N ASP A 6 -6.86 -20.61 23.65
CA ASP A 6 -6.28 -20.77 24.99
C ASP A 6 -4.81 -20.34 25.05
N TYR A 7 -4.04 -20.66 24.00
CA TYR A 7 -2.63 -20.24 23.90
C TYR A 7 -2.53 -18.73 23.66
N GLN A 8 -3.31 -18.17 22.76
CA GLN A 8 -3.36 -16.74 22.47
C GLN A 8 -3.76 -15.95 23.72
N ASP A 9 -4.84 -16.33 24.39
CA ASP A 9 -5.35 -15.62 25.58
C ASP A 9 -4.30 -15.64 26.70
N LYS A 10 -3.61 -16.75 26.89
CA LYS A 10 -2.54 -16.88 27.90
C LYS A 10 -1.32 -16.00 27.61
N ASN A 11 -1.04 -15.71 26.33
CA ASN A 11 0.16 -15.00 25.89
C ASN A 11 -0.16 -13.58 25.34
N LYS A 12 -1.41 -13.12 25.46
CA LYS A 12 -1.90 -11.89 24.86
C LYS A 12 -1.03 -10.67 25.18
N ASP A 13 -0.69 -10.48 26.46
CA ASP A 13 0.09 -9.32 26.90
C ASP A 13 1.54 -9.40 26.39
N ARG A 14 2.14 -10.61 26.35
CA ARG A 14 3.47 -10.82 25.80
C ARG A 14 3.48 -10.54 24.28
N PHE A 15 2.51 -11.03 23.54
CA PHE A 15 2.39 -10.78 22.10
C PHE A 15 2.29 -9.28 21.79
N LEU A 16 1.54 -8.56 22.62
CA LEU A 16 1.45 -7.11 22.52
C LEU A 16 2.79 -6.44 22.79
N GLU A 17 3.46 -6.76 23.91
CA GLU A 17 4.72 -6.11 24.26
C GLU A 17 5.81 -6.37 23.20
N GLU A 18 5.90 -7.59 22.66
CA GLU A 18 6.84 -7.91 21.60
C GLU A 18 6.57 -7.13 20.30
N MET A 19 5.29 -6.84 19.97
CA MET A 19 4.94 -5.93 18.87
C MET A 19 5.36 -4.48 19.20
N LEU A 20 5.09 -4.01 20.43
CA LEU A 20 5.50 -2.67 20.86
C LEU A 20 7.02 -2.48 20.79
N ASP A 21 7.81 -3.51 21.15
CA ASP A 21 9.27 -3.47 21.04
C ASP A 21 9.72 -3.29 19.59
N LEU A 22 9.03 -3.91 18.63
CA LEU A 22 9.32 -3.72 17.22
C LEU A 22 8.93 -2.29 16.74
N LEU A 23 7.82 -1.74 17.25
CA LEU A 23 7.39 -0.37 16.93
C LEU A 23 8.35 0.70 17.47
N ARG A 24 9.05 0.43 18.56
CA ARG A 24 10.07 1.35 19.13
C ARG A 24 11.30 1.53 18.26
N ILE A 25 11.47 0.73 17.21
CA ILE A 25 12.63 0.83 16.29
C ILE A 25 12.25 1.76 15.11
N PRO A 26 12.90 2.93 14.94
CA PRO A 26 12.56 3.89 13.90
C PRO A 26 13.14 3.50 12.52
N SER A 27 12.63 2.44 11.94
CA SER A 27 13.09 1.88 10.65
C SER A 27 12.57 2.68 9.45
N ILE A 28 12.94 3.96 9.35
CA ILE A 28 12.56 4.86 8.25
C ILE A 28 13.48 4.62 7.06
N SER A 29 13.03 3.89 6.05
CA SER A 29 13.83 3.50 4.88
C SER A 29 14.29 4.69 4.03
N ALA A 30 13.47 5.73 3.91
CA ALA A 30 13.76 6.91 3.11
C ALA A 30 14.89 7.79 3.66
N LYS A 31 15.33 7.59 4.92
CA LYS A 31 16.28 8.48 5.60
C LYS A 31 17.60 7.78 5.91
N LYS A 32 18.71 8.33 5.41
CA LYS A 32 20.06 7.75 5.57
C LYS A 32 20.52 7.64 7.03
N GLU A 33 20.09 8.55 7.88
CA GLU A 33 20.38 8.53 9.33
C GLU A 33 19.80 7.31 10.05
N HIS A 34 18.74 6.70 9.53
CA HIS A 34 18.10 5.51 10.08
C HIS A 34 18.67 4.18 9.56
N LYS A 35 19.77 4.20 8.79
CA LYS A 35 20.36 2.97 8.24
C LYS A 35 20.71 1.94 9.32
N ALA A 36 21.16 2.37 10.49
CA ALA A 36 21.45 1.48 11.62
C ALA A 36 20.18 0.89 12.24
N ASP A 37 19.10 1.70 12.27
CA ASP A 37 17.79 1.25 12.78
C ASP A 37 17.14 0.25 11.84
N MET A 38 17.32 0.40 10.54
CA MET A 38 16.89 -0.58 9.54
C MET A 38 17.50 -1.96 9.81
N LEU A 39 18.81 -2.03 9.99
CA LEU A 39 19.48 -3.30 10.32
C LEU A 39 19.05 -3.86 11.68
N LYS A 40 18.88 -2.98 12.69
CA LYS A 40 18.39 -3.36 14.02
C LYS A 40 16.98 -3.95 13.91
N CYS A 41 16.09 -3.37 13.09
CA CYS A 41 14.75 -3.88 12.88
C CYS A 41 14.77 -5.24 12.18
N ALA A 42 15.57 -5.38 11.11
CA ALA A 42 15.73 -6.66 10.41
C ALA A 42 16.20 -7.79 11.34
N GLU A 43 17.19 -7.53 12.22
CA GLU A 43 17.66 -8.52 13.20
C GLU A 43 16.60 -8.83 14.28
N ALA A 44 15.78 -7.84 14.67
CA ALA A 44 14.66 -8.05 15.58
C ALA A 44 13.58 -8.94 14.95
N VAL A 45 13.24 -8.70 13.67
CA VAL A 45 12.29 -9.55 12.92
C VAL A 45 12.82 -10.98 12.79
N LYS A 46 14.09 -11.15 12.39
CA LYS A 46 14.73 -12.47 12.34
C LYS A 46 14.64 -13.21 13.68
N LYS A 47 14.96 -12.51 14.78
CA LYS A 47 14.86 -13.08 16.11
C LYS A 47 13.44 -13.53 16.43
N SER A 48 12.45 -12.69 16.12
CA SER A 48 11.04 -13.00 16.36
C SER A 48 10.57 -14.23 15.57
N LEU A 49 11.05 -14.41 14.34
CA LEU A 49 10.75 -15.60 13.52
C LEU A 49 11.35 -16.88 14.14
N LEU A 50 12.60 -16.83 14.62
CA LEU A 50 13.23 -17.96 15.31
C LEU A 50 12.51 -18.30 16.62
N ASP A 51 12.18 -17.30 17.43
CA ASP A 51 11.45 -17.47 18.69
C ASP A 51 10.03 -18.06 18.46
N ALA A 52 9.40 -17.70 17.36
CA ALA A 52 8.10 -18.24 16.94
C ALA A 52 8.17 -19.70 16.45
N GLY A 53 9.37 -20.22 16.17
CA GLY A 53 9.60 -21.62 15.81
C GLY A 53 9.95 -21.87 14.35
N CYS A 54 10.40 -20.84 13.59
CA CYS A 54 11.06 -21.07 12.31
C CYS A 54 12.27 -21.98 12.48
N ASP A 55 12.48 -22.89 11.53
CA ASP A 55 13.66 -23.77 11.50
C ASP A 55 14.91 -23.00 11.11
N ASN A 56 14.72 -21.96 10.28
CA ASN A 56 15.76 -21.03 9.85
C ASN A 56 15.19 -19.62 9.68
N ALA A 57 15.99 -18.60 9.99
CA ALA A 57 15.72 -17.23 9.65
C ALA A 57 17.05 -16.47 9.42
N GLU A 58 17.10 -15.63 8.39
CA GLU A 58 18.31 -14.92 7.98
C GLU A 58 18.00 -13.49 7.53
N VAL A 59 18.94 -12.58 7.77
CA VAL A 59 18.94 -11.22 7.21
C VAL A 59 19.84 -11.26 5.98
N ILE A 60 19.25 -11.08 4.81
CA ILE A 60 19.93 -11.19 3.51
C ILE A 60 20.20 -9.78 2.97
N PRO A 61 21.46 -9.42 2.74
CA PRO A 61 21.80 -8.11 2.22
C PRO A 61 21.25 -7.90 0.80
N THR A 62 20.81 -6.68 0.52
CA THR A 62 20.53 -6.17 -0.82
C THR A 62 21.42 -4.94 -1.09
N PRO A 63 21.43 -4.36 -2.30
CA PRO A 63 22.09 -3.08 -2.54
C PRO A 63 21.54 -1.93 -1.68
N GLY A 64 20.28 -2.03 -1.23
CA GLY A 64 19.62 -1.10 -0.32
C GLY A 64 19.50 -1.63 1.11
N HIS A 65 18.26 -1.75 1.61
CA HIS A 65 17.98 -2.32 2.92
C HIS A 65 17.80 -3.84 2.83
N PRO A 66 18.22 -4.61 3.86
CA PRO A 66 18.20 -6.06 3.80
C PRO A 66 16.77 -6.62 3.81
N VAL A 67 16.64 -7.81 3.23
CA VAL A 67 15.44 -8.64 3.34
C VAL A 67 15.59 -9.63 4.49
N VAL A 68 14.53 -9.87 5.25
CA VAL A 68 14.46 -10.95 6.23
C VAL A 68 13.70 -12.12 5.63
N TYR A 69 14.36 -13.25 5.54
CA TYR A 69 13.75 -14.52 5.16
C TYR A 69 13.64 -15.43 6.37
N GLY A 70 12.55 -16.18 6.48
CA GLY A 70 12.37 -17.21 7.49
C GLY A 70 11.54 -18.36 6.94
N GLU A 71 11.72 -19.57 7.52
CA GLU A 71 10.93 -20.72 7.11
C GLU A 71 10.67 -21.71 8.24
N LYS A 72 9.50 -22.35 8.18
CA LYS A 72 9.11 -23.52 8.96
C LYS A 72 8.58 -24.59 8.00
N ILE A 73 9.36 -25.60 7.74
CA ILE A 73 9.03 -26.73 6.85
C ILE A 73 8.69 -27.95 7.69
N ILE A 74 7.41 -28.32 7.74
CA ILE A 74 6.95 -29.49 8.50
C ILE A 74 6.99 -30.78 7.68
N ASP A 75 6.72 -30.67 6.37
CA ASP A 75 6.71 -31.77 5.42
C ASP A 75 6.75 -31.21 4.00
N PRO A 76 7.72 -31.58 3.14
CA PRO A 76 7.81 -31.09 1.76
C PRO A 76 6.59 -31.40 0.89
N SER A 77 5.75 -32.37 1.26
CA SER A 77 4.52 -32.72 0.55
C SER A 77 3.32 -31.83 0.91
N LYS A 78 3.44 -31.02 1.96
CA LYS A 78 2.39 -30.12 2.41
C LYS A 78 2.42 -28.80 1.62
N PRO A 79 1.26 -28.15 1.42
CA PRO A 79 1.24 -26.85 0.78
C PRO A 79 2.06 -25.83 1.56
N THR A 80 2.71 -24.94 0.83
CA THR A 80 3.57 -23.88 1.37
C THR A 80 2.91 -22.51 1.20
N VAL A 81 2.80 -21.76 2.28
CA VAL A 81 2.35 -20.37 2.31
C VAL A 81 3.56 -19.46 2.45
N LEU A 82 3.73 -18.51 1.53
CA LEU A 82 4.71 -17.42 1.65
C LEU A 82 4.00 -16.20 2.22
N VAL A 83 4.38 -15.78 3.42
CA VAL A 83 3.92 -14.52 4.03
C VAL A 83 4.84 -13.41 3.55
N TYR A 84 4.25 -12.38 2.95
CA TYR A 84 4.94 -11.14 2.62
C TYR A 84 4.51 -10.02 3.55
N GLY A 85 5.44 -9.13 3.89
CA GLY A 85 5.24 -7.91 4.65
C GLY A 85 6.49 -7.04 4.61
N HIS A 86 6.46 -5.88 5.27
CA HIS A 86 7.62 -4.99 5.33
C HIS A 86 7.86 -4.45 6.75
N TYR A 87 9.14 -4.22 7.08
CA TYR A 87 9.54 -3.72 8.38
C TYR A 87 9.97 -2.25 8.36
N ASP A 88 10.09 -1.64 7.19
CA ASP A 88 10.31 -0.21 7.07
C ASP A 88 9.02 0.58 7.27
N VAL A 89 9.16 1.87 7.48
CA VAL A 89 8.04 2.76 7.76
C VAL A 89 8.28 4.13 7.12
N GLN A 90 7.19 4.86 6.86
CA GLN A 90 7.20 6.22 6.35
C GLN A 90 7.87 7.22 7.31
N PRO A 91 8.43 8.32 6.79
CA PRO A 91 8.82 9.47 7.58
C PRO A 91 7.69 9.99 8.49
N VAL A 92 8.07 10.61 9.59
CA VAL A 92 7.14 10.99 10.66
C VAL A 92 6.73 12.46 10.65
N GLU A 93 7.26 13.24 9.73
CA GLU A 93 6.94 14.66 9.64
C GLU A 93 5.48 14.91 9.20
N PRO A 94 4.82 15.96 9.72
CA PRO A 94 5.34 16.93 10.68
C PRO A 94 5.22 16.48 12.16
N LEU A 95 6.34 16.41 12.87
CA LEU A 95 6.40 15.94 14.26
C LEU A 95 5.47 16.70 15.22
N ALA A 96 5.23 17.99 14.95
CA ALA A 96 4.38 18.83 15.80
C ALA A 96 2.91 18.39 15.86
N LEU A 97 2.46 17.54 14.95
CA LEU A 97 1.08 17.02 14.91
C LEU A 97 0.92 15.67 15.63
N TRP A 98 2.00 15.05 16.08
CA TRP A 98 1.92 13.83 16.88
C TRP A 98 1.53 14.13 18.32
N HIS A 99 0.59 13.34 18.87
CA HIS A 99 0.17 13.45 20.26
C HIS A 99 1.14 12.77 21.24
N SER A 100 1.95 11.82 20.74
CA SER A 100 3.03 11.12 21.46
C SER A 100 4.23 10.99 20.52
N GLY A 101 5.39 10.57 21.01
CA GLY A 101 6.53 10.27 20.13
C GLY A 101 6.14 9.19 19.10
N PRO A 102 6.45 9.37 17.81
CA PRO A 102 6.04 8.42 16.77
C PRO A 102 6.55 6.99 16.98
N PHE A 103 7.65 6.83 17.72
CA PHE A 103 8.25 5.55 18.10
C PHE A 103 8.20 5.27 19.60
N ASP A 104 7.35 6.03 20.33
CA ASP A 104 6.99 5.78 21.71
C ASP A 104 5.54 5.28 21.75
N PRO A 105 5.29 3.99 21.47
CA PRO A 105 3.92 3.47 21.29
C PRO A 105 3.08 3.69 22.54
N VAL A 106 1.92 4.30 22.35
CA VAL A 106 0.94 4.58 23.41
C VAL A 106 -0.33 3.80 23.15
N ILE A 107 -0.81 3.11 24.19
CA ILE A 107 -2.11 2.42 24.14
C ILE A 107 -3.18 3.35 24.73
N LYS A 108 -4.19 3.66 23.93
CA LYS A 108 -5.33 4.46 24.36
C LYS A 108 -6.60 3.97 23.66
N ASP A 109 -7.68 3.84 24.40
CA ASP A 109 -8.99 3.44 23.89
C ASP A 109 -8.97 2.16 23.01
N GLY A 110 -8.17 1.15 23.45
CA GLY A 110 -8.02 -0.11 22.72
C GLY A 110 -7.21 -0.02 21.43
N LYS A 111 -6.48 1.06 21.20
CA LYS A 111 -5.64 1.30 20.01
C LYS A 111 -4.20 1.56 20.41
N VAL A 112 -3.27 1.09 19.58
CA VAL A 112 -1.84 1.44 19.65
C VAL A 112 -1.59 2.61 18.72
N PHE A 113 -1.02 3.69 19.22
CA PHE A 113 -0.60 4.86 18.45
C PHE A 113 0.92 4.81 18.30
N ALA A 114 1.40 4.56 17.09
CA ALA A 114 2.81 4.62 16.71
C ALA A 114 2.95 4.54 15.19
N ARG A 115 4.02 5.05 14.62
CA ARG A 115 4.38 4.84 13.22
C ARG A 115 4.72 3.36 12.99
N GLY A 116 4.13 2.75 11.93
CA GLY A 116 4.28 1.33 11.62
C GLY A 116 3.31 0.43 12.38
N SER A 117 2.37 0.99 13.17
CA SER A 117 1.43 0.18 13.95
C SER A 117 0.43 -0.58 13.08
N ALA A 118 -0.04 0.02 11.99
CA ALA A 118 -0.94 -0.60 11.02
C ALA A 118 -0.25 -0.88 9.67
N ASP A 119 0.81 -0.16 9.36
CA ASP A 119 1.54 -0.19 8.10
C ASP A 119 3.05 -0.39 8.35
N ASP A 120 3.58 -1.59 8.29
CA ASP A 120 2.97 -2.93 8.23
C ASP A 120 3.41 -3.78 9.45
N LYS A 121 4.27 -3.21 10.36
CA LYS A 121 4.84 -3.96 11.49
C LYS A 121 3.77 -4.67 12.34
N GLY A 122 2.67 -3.99 12.66
CA GLY A 122 1.59 -4.60 13.42
C GLY A 122 0.91 -5.74 12.67
N GLN A 123 0.73 -5.59 11.36
CA GLN A 123 0.01 -6.57 10.57
C GLN A 123 0.87 -7.80 10.23
N PHE A 124 2.10 -7.64 9.71
CA PHE A 124 2.91 -8.83 9.47
C PHE A 124 3.26 -9.57 10.77
N TYR A 125 3.36 -8.87 11.91
CA TYR A 125 3.66 -9.49 13.19
C TYR A 125 2.55 -10.44 13.68
N MET A 126 1.31 -10.25 13.24
CA MET A 126 0.23 -11.21 13.48
C MET A 126 0.58 -12.60 12.94
N HIS A 127 1.20 -12.68 11.75
CA HIS A 127 1.63 -13.95 11.16
C HIS A 127 2.74 -14.62 11.98
N VAL A 128 3.65 -13.83 12.55
CA VAL A 128 4.68 -14.34 13.46
C VAL A 128 4.06 -14.99 14.71
N LYS A 129 3.06 -14.32 15.30
CA LYS A 129 2.36 -14.85 16.50
C LYS A 129 1.41 -15.99 16.17
N ALA A 130 0.81 -15.99 15.00
CA ALA A 130 0.03 -17.12 14.49
C ALA A 130 0.91 -18.37 14.26
N LEU A 131 2.11 -18.20 13.67
CA LEU A 131 3.09 -19.29 13.57
C LEU A 131 3.44 -19.84 14.95
N GLU A 132 3.84 -18.98 15.89
CA GLU A 132 4.15 -19.38 17.26
C GLU A 132 3.00 -20.19 17.88
N THR A 133 1.77 -19.68 17.74
CA THR A 133 0.57 -20.35 18.25
C THR A 133 0.41 -21.74 17.66
N MET A 134 0.52 -21.88 16.34
CA MET A 134 0.37 -23.17 15.65
C MET A 134 1.48 -24.16 16.01
N VAL A 135 2.73 -23.69 16.13
CA VAL A 135 3.87 -24.53 16.54
C VAL A 135 3.72 -25.00 17.99
N LYS A 136 3.43 -24.09 18.93
CA LYS A 136 3.30 -24.42 20.37
C LYS A 136 2.09 -25.29 20.70
N THR A 137 1.07 -25.25 19.86
CA THR A 137 -0.13 -26.10 20.03
C THR A 137 -0.09 -27.36 19.16
N ASN A 138 0.99 -27.57 18.40
CA ASN A 138 1.16 -28.70 17.47
C ASN A 138 0.03 -28.84 16.44
N THR A 139 -0.38 -27.70 15.86
CA THR A 139 -1.51 -27.62 14.94
C THR A 139 -1.13 -27.05 13.57
N LEU A 140 0.15 -26.82 13.31
CA LEU A 140 0.65 -26.38 12.02
C LEU A 140 0.45 -27.47 10.97
N VAL A 141 -0.24 -27.15 9.87
CA VAL A 141 -0.63 -28.10 8.81
C VAL A 141 -0.10 -27.74 7.42
N THR A 142 0.56 -26.60 7.28
CA THR A 142 1.22 -26.12 6.07
C THR A 142 2.68 -25.82 6.35
N ASN A 143 3.51 -25.79 5.32
CA ASN A 143 4.79 -25.12 5.40
C ASN A 143 4.57 -23.60 5.38
N ILE A 144 5.41 -22.85 6.08
CA ILE A 144 5.34 -21.38 6.08
C ILE A 144 6.72 -20.84 5.75
N LYS A 145 6.75 -19.85 4.87
CA LYS A 145 7.90 -19.01 4.57
C LYS A 145 7.56 -17.56 4.82
N PHE A 146 8.56 -16.76 5.17
CA PHE A 146 8.44 -15.31 5.36
C PHE A 146 9.41 -14.60 4.42
N LEU A 147 8.90 -13.57 3.76
CA LEU A 147 9.64 -12.61 2.96
C LEU A 147 9.28 -11.22 3.50
N ILE A 148 10.11 -10.66 4.39
CA ILE A 148 9.86 -9.38 5.03
C ILE A 148 10.91 -8.38 4.55
N GLU A 149 10.50 -7.40 3.75
CA GLU A 149 11.42 -6.43 3.16
C GLU A 149 11.59 -5.15 3.98
N GLY A 150 12.54 -4.31 3.59
CA GLY A 150 12.85 -3.04 4.24
C GLY A 150 12.85 -1.85 3.27
N GLU A 151 12.18 -1.93 2.13
CA GLU A 151 12.16 -0.88 1.10
C GLU A 151 10.77 -0.69 0.47
N GLU A 152 9.68 -1.24 1.06
CA GLU A 152 8.34 -1.09 0.51
C GLU A 152 7.97 0.38 0.37
N GLU A 153 8.20 1.15 1.42
CA GLU A 153 7.84 2.56 1.54
C GLU A 153 8.66 3.52 0.62
N VAL A 154 9.64 2.96 -0.08
CA VAL A 154 10.41 3.65 -1.12
C VAL A 154 10.29 2.96 -2.49
N GLY A 155 9.29 2.06 -2.64
CA GLY A 155 8.93 1.41 -3.90
C GLY A 155 9.72 0.15 -4.23
N SER A 156 10.29 -0.54 -3.25
CA SER A 156 10.95 -1.86 -3.35
C SER A 156 12.02 -1.97 -4.47
N PRO A 157 12.92 -1.00 -4.64
CA PRO A 157 13.80 -0.92 -5.82
C PRO A 157 14.72 -2.12 -5.99
N ASN A 158 15.03 -2.83 -4.90
CA ASN A 158 15.94 -3.98 -4.92
C ASN A 158 15.23 -5.34 -4.80
N LEU A 159 13.95 -5.36 -4.44
CA LEU A 159 13.23 -6.60 -4.17
C LEU A 159 13.00 -7.42 -5.45
N GLY A 160 12.76 -6.79 -6.58
CA GLY A 160 12.55 -7.48 -7.85
C GLY A 160 13.72 -8.39 -8.22
N LYS A 161 14.95 -7.85 -8.09
CA LYS A 161 16.17 -8.65 -8.33
C LYS A 161 16.33 -9.74 -7.29
N PHE A 162 16.07 -9.44 -6.01
CA PHE A 162 16.12 -10.41 -4.93
C PHE A 162 15.20 -11.61 -5.20
N VAL A 163 13.94 -11.35 -5.55
CA VAL A 163 12.96 -12.41 -5.86
C VAL A 163 13.40 -13.24 -7.05
N SER A 164 13.87 -12.60 -8.13
CA SER A 164 14.35 -13.29 -9.33
C SER A 164 15.54 -14.20 -9.05
N ASP A 165 16.49 -13.76 -8.21
CA ASP A 165 17.67 -14.54 -7.83
C ASP A 165 17.34 -15.68 -6.83
N ASN A 166 16.20 -15.62 -6.13
CA ASN A 166 15.83 -16.55 -5.04
C ASN A 166 14.52 -17.32 -5.30
N LYS A 167 14.10 -17.50 -6.55
CA LYS A 167 12.82 -18.14 -6.90
C LYS A 167 12.59 -19.49 -6.21
N GLU A 168 13.59 -20.38 -6.25
CA GLU A 168 13.47 -21.70 -5.62
C GLU A 168 13.31 -21.62 -4.09
N LYS A 169 14.02 -20.69 -3.45
CA LYS A 169 13.91 -20.42 -2.01
C LYS A 169 12.50 -19.91 -1.65
N LEU A 170 11.95 -19.02 -2.48
CA LEU A 170 10.66 -18.37 -2.27
C LEU A 170 9.46 -19.17 -2.79
N LYS A 171 9.70 -20.27 -3.50
CA LYS A 171 8.63 -21.10 -4.08
C LYS A 171 7.56 -21.44 -3.03
N ALA A 172 6.30 -21.18 -3.37
CA ALA A 172 5.13 -21.38 -2.52
C ALA A 172 3.90 -21.70 -3.37
N ASP A 173 2.82 -22.21 -2.74
CA ASP A 173 1.55 -22.49 -3.38
C ASP A 173 0.60 -21.29 -3.32
N VAL A 174 0.84 -20.38 -2.37
CA VAL A 174 0.10 -19.12 -2.21
C VAL A 174 0.97 -18.10 -1.49
N ILE A 175 0.79 -16.82 -1.83
CA ILE A 175 1.36 -15.69 -1.11
C ILE A 175 0.26 -15.05 -0.28
N LEU A 176 0.51 -14.77 1.00
CA LEU A 176 -0.43 -14.15 1.91
C LEU A 176 0.12 -12.80 2.37
N ILE A 177 -0.65 -11.75 2.16
CA ILE A 177 -0.30 -10.35 2.49
C ILE A 177 -1.39 -9.79 3.40
N SER A 178 -0.99 -9.14 4.51
CA SER A 178 -1.92 -8.46 5.41
C SER A 178 -1.77 -6.93 5.37
N ASP A 179 -0.90 -6.41 4.53
CA ASP A 179 -0.67 -4.98 4.32
C ASP A 179 -1.84 -4.34 3.55
N SER A 180 -3.01 -4.33 4.20
CA SER A 180 -4.25 -3.74 3.66
C SER A 180 -5.30 -3.52 4.77
N SER A 181 -6.42 -2.88 4.41
CA SER A 181 -7.52 -2.59 5.32
C SER A 181 -8.70 -3.54 5.13
N MET A 182 -9.56 -3.62 6.15
CA MET A 182 -10.93 -4.13 6.02
C MET A 182 -11.92 -2.99 6.22
N LEU A 183 -13.15 -3.16 5.77
CA LEU A 183 -14.19 -2.14 5.91
C LEU A 183 -14.49 -1.81 7.39
N SER A 184 -14.75 -2.82 8.19
CA SER A 184 -14.90 -2.70 9.65
C SER A 184 -14.93 -4.06 10.33
N MET A 185 -14.86 -4.10 11.65
CA MET A 185 -15.02 -5.33 12.44
C MET A 185 -16.42 -5.93 12.29
N GLU A 186 -17.44 -5.09 12.15
CA GLU A 186 -18.83 -5.52 11.95
C GLU A 186 -19.09 -6.00 10.53
N ASN A 187 -18.35 -5.50 9.57
CA ASN A 187 -18.47 -5.85 8.16
C ASN A 187 -17.09 -6.20 7.59
N PRO A 188 -16.58 -7.40 7.91
CA PRO A 188 -15.26 -7.81 7.45
C PRO A 188 -15.22 -7.88 5.93
N SER A 189 -14.11 -7.50 5.35
CA SER A 189 -13.89 -7.58 3.90
C SER A 189 -12.55 -8.24 3.60
N LEU A 190 -12.39 -8.65 2.34
CA LEU A 190 -11.12 -9.10 1.79
C LEU A 190 -10.87 -8.35 0.50
N ASP A 191 -9.68 -7.79 0.37
CA ASP A 191 -9.26 -7.19 -0.89
C ASP A 191 -9.12 -8.24 -1.98
N THR A 192 -9.72 -7.95 -3.12
CA THR A 192 -9.64 -8.78 -4.32
C THR A 192 -8.67 -8.21 -5.36
N GLY A 193 -7.97 -7.16 -5.03
CA GLY A 193 -6.93 -6.56 -5.87
C GLY A 193 -6.51 -5.19 -5.37
N VAL A 194 -5.40 -4.75 -5.90
CA VAL A 194 -4.81 -3.43 -5.65
C VAL A 194 -4.63 -2.70 -6.96
N ARG A 195 -4.71 -1.36 -6.90
CA ARG A 195 -4.51 -0.53 -8.09
C ARG A 195 -3.03 -0.46 -8.47
N GLY A 196 -2.78 -0.31 -9.76
CA GLY A 196 -1.44 0.03 -10.26
C GLY A 196 -1.12 1.51 -10.06
N LEU A 197 0.07 1.89 -10.43
CA LEU A 197 0.59 3.24 -10.30
C LEU A 197 1.42 3.63 -11.54
N SER A 198 1.26 4.87 -11.99
CA SER A 198 2.21 5.57 -12.85
C SER A 198 2.47 6.94 -12.22
N TYR A 199 3.72 7.24 -11.86
CA TYR A 199 4.11 8.48 -11.21
C TYR A 199 5.14 9.21 -12.07
N ILE A 200 4.80 10.41 -12.54
CA ILE A 200 5.62 11.21 -13.43
C ILE A 200 5.91 12.60 -12.85
N GLU A 201 6.96 13.22 -13.32
CA GLU A 201 7.22 14.65 -13.12
C GLU A 201 7.20 15.38 -14.46
N VAL A 202 6.61 16.57 -14.49
CA VAL A 202 6.50 17.45 -15.66
C VAL A 202 7.18 18.76 -15.35
N GLU A 203 8.14 19.15 -16.19
CA GLU A 203 8.79 20.47 -16.19
C GLU A 203 8.31 21.27 -17.39
N VAL A 204 7.86 22.49 -17.15
CA VAL A 204 7.55 23.48 -18.21
C VAL A 204 8.57 24.58 -18.15
N THR A 205 9.35 24.78 -19.21
CA THR A 205 10.37 25.84 -19.35
C THR A 205 9.90 26.90 -20.34
N GLY A 206 9.87 28.15 -19.88
CA GLY A 206 9.57 29.34 -20.69
C GLY A 206 10.82 30.08 -21.12
N ALA A 207 11.02 31.32 -20.61
CA ALA A 207 12.21 32.11 -20.89
C ALA A 207 13.48 31.51 -20.27
N ASN A 208 14.65 31.91 -20.79
CA ASN A 208 15.96 31.42 -20.32
C ASN A 208 16.35 31.91 -18.90
N ARG A 209 15.54 32.74 -18.26
CA ARG A 209 15.69 33.26 -16.91
C ARG A 209 14.38 33.83 -16.40
N ASP A 210 14.29 34.10 -15.12
CA ASP A 210 13.20 34.88 -14.53
C ASP A 210 13.15 36.28 -15.10
N LEU A 211 11.95 36.78 -15.39
CA LEU A 211 11.72 38.05 -16.04
C LEU A 211 10.84 38.97 -15.16
N HIS A 212 10.98 40.27 -15.32
CA HIS A 212 10.10 41.25 -14.67
C HIS A 212 8.70 41.20 -15.28
N SER A 213 7.67 40.88 -14.48
CA SER A 213 6.32 40.71 -14.99
C SER A 213 5.69 41.96 -15.58
N GLY A 214 6.08 43.17 -15.06
CA GLY A 214 5.62 44.44 -15.61
C GLY A 214 6.23 44.78 -16.96
N THR A 215 7.41 44.24 -17.28
CA THR A 215 8.08 44.52 -18.58
C THR A 215 7.72 43.46 -19.64
N TYR A 216 7.57 42.20 -19.23
CA TYR A 216 7.41 41.07 -20.17
C TYR A 216 6.06 40.38 -20.06
N GLY A 217 5.24 40.73 -19.05
CA GLY A 217 3.88 40.17 -18.90
C GLY A 217 2.99 40.50 -20.08
N GLY A 218 2.28 39.49 -20.58
CA GLY A 218 1.45 39.61 -21.82
C GLY A 218 2.23 39.43 -23.14
N ALA A 219 3.58 39.44 -23.08
CA ALA A 219 4.42 39.25 -24.26
C ALA A 219 5.15 37.89 -24.24
N VAL A 220 5.45 37.36 -23.07
CA VAL A 220 6.15 36.09 -22.86
C VAL A 220 5.29 35.15 -22.06
N ALA A 221 5.27 33.86 -22.40
CA ALA A 221 4.51 32.85 -21.69
C ALA A 221 5.00 32.70 -20.24
N ASN A 222 4.04 32.56 -19.33
CA ASN A 222 4.31 32.20 -17.94
C ASN A 222 4.18 30.68 -17.78
N PRO A 223 5.27 29.94 -17.47
CA PRO A 223 5.22 28.50 -17.31
C PRO A 223 4.20 27.99 -16.30
N ILE A 224 3.96 28.71 -15.19
CA ILE A 224 2.94 28.35 -14.21
C ILE A 224 1.54 28.39 -14.84
N THR A 225 1.22 29.43 -15.59
CA THR A 225 -0.08 29.58 -16.27
C THR A 225 -0.28 28.47 -17.30
N ILE A 226 0.77 28.17 -18.09
CA ILE A 226 0.71 27.11 -19.08
C ILE A 226 0.52 25.74 -18.42
N LEU A 227 1.32 25.43 -17.38
CA LEU A 227 1.21 24.17 -16.64
C LEU A 227 -0.17 23.99 -16.01
N ALA A 228 -0.73 25.05 -15.41
CA ALA A 228 -2.07 25.02 -14.84
C ALA A 228 -3.15 24.73 -15.90
N GLN A 229 -3.05 25.33 -17.11
CA GLN A 229 -3.94 25.04 -18.22
C GLN A 229 -3.80 23.60 -18.74
N MET A 230 -2.57 23.08 -18.85
CA MET A 230 -2.30 21.71 -19.25
C MET A 230 -2.92 20.72 -18.26
N ILE A 231 -2.73 20.94 -16.94
CA ILE A 231 -3.33 20.11 -15.89
C ILE A 231 -4.86 20.18 -15.96
N ALA A 232 -5.44 21.37 -16.08
CA ALA A 232 -6.88 21.54 -16.14
C ALA A 232 -7.50 20.85 -17.38
N SER A 233 -6.75 20.69 -18.47
CA SER A 233 -7.21 19.99 -19.67
C SER A 233 -7.24 18.46 -19.54
N CYS A 234 -6.68 17.90 -18.46
CA CYS A 234 -6.67 16.45 -18.23
C CYS A 234 -8.03 15.88 -17.83
N HIS A 235 -8.99 16.72 -17.42
CA HIS A 235 -10.33 16.30 -17.01
C HIS A 235 -11.41 17.16 -17.70
N ASP A 236 -12.56 16.55 -17.96
CA ASP A 236 -13.76 17.26 -18.39
C ASP A 236 -14.64 17.71 -17.20
N GLU A 237 -15.79 18.30 -17.50
CA GLU A 237 -16.78 18.73 -16.50
C GLU A 237 -17.42 17.59 -15.68
N ASN A 238 -17.22 16.35 -16.08
CA ASN A 238 -17.66 15.14 -15.39
C ASN A 238 -16.53 14.45 -14.61
N ASN A 239 -15.37 15.08 -14.52
CA ASN A 239 -14.14 14.52 -13.96
C ASN A 239 -13.67 13.25 -14.67
N HIS A 240 -14.07 13.06 -15.94
CA HIS A 240 -13.53 12.00 -16.77
C HIS A 240 -12.17 12.44 -17.33
N ILE A 241 -11.18 11.57 -17.30
CA ILE A 241 -9.84 11.86 -17.82
C ILE A 241 -9.89 11.93 -19.34
N THR A 242 -9.49 13.07 -19.91
CA THR A 242 -9.61 13.36 -21.35
C THR A 242 -8.40 12.95 -22.17
N ILE A 243 -7.39 12.35 -21.54
CA ILE A 243 -6.14 11.96 -22.20
C ILE A 243 -6.40 10.80 -23.17
N PRO A 244 -6.14 10.96 -24.47
CA PRO A 244 -6.40 9.91 -25.46
C PRO A 244 -5.66 8.62 -25.15
N GLY A 245 -6.37 7.49 -25.22
CA GLY A 245 -5.82 6.17 -24.94
C GLY A 245 -5.76 5.79 -23.44
N PHE A 246 -6.08 6.69 -22.53
CA PHE A 246 -6.01 6.43 -21.09
C PHE A 246 -6.97 5.32 -20.64
N TYR A 247 -8.14 5.22 -21.24
CA TYR A 247 -9.17 4.22 -20.89
C TYR A 247 -9.20 2.99 -21.80
N ASP A 248 -8.35 2.91 -22.84
CA ASP A 248 -8.46 1.85 -23.86
C ASP A 248 -8.49 0.43 -23.31
N ASP A 249 -7.74 0.18 -22.23
CA ASP A 249 -7.62 -1.14 -21.62
C ASP A 249 -8.48 -1.29 -20.34
N VAL A 250 -9.23 -0.25 -19.96
CA VAL A 250 -10.07 -0.30 -18.77
C VAL A 250 -11.28 -1.18 -19.01
N THR A 251 -11.38 -2.25 -18.23
CA THR A 251 -12.57 -3.11 -18.27
C THR A 251 -13.75 -2.42 -17.60
N VAL A 252 -14.86 -2.35 -18.31
CA VAL A 252 -16.11 -1.86 -17.74
C VAL A 252 -16.65 -2.93 -16.80
N ALA A 253 -16.84 -2.56 -15.53
CA ALA A 253 -17.44 -3.47 -14.55
C ALA A 253 -18.89 -3.79 -14.93
N THR A 254 -19.26 -5.06 -14.77
CA THR A 254 -20.64 -5.53 -15.00
C THR A 254 -21.55 -4.99 -13.89
N ASP A 255 -22.87 -4.90 -14.17
CA ASP A 255 -23.87 -4.48 -13.18
C ASP A 255 -23.80 -5.31 -11.92
N LYS A 256 -23.54 -6.61 -12.03
CA LYS A 256 -23.37 -7.52 -10.89
C LYS A 256 -22.13 -7.21 -10.06
N GLU A 257 -21.00 -6.85 -10.69
CA GLU A 257 -19.79 -6.43 -9.98
C GLU A 257 -20.02 -5.10 -9.27
N ARG A 258 -20.70 -4.15 -9.92
CA ARG A 258 -21.08 -2.86 -9.30
C ARG A 258 -22.03 -3.09 -8.11
N GLU A 259 -23.02 -3.96 -8.23
CA GLU A 259 -23.93 -4.32 -7.14
C GLU A 259 -23.18 -4.91 -5.94
N LEU A 260 -22.25 -5.85 -6.18
CA LEU A 260 -21.44 -6.46 -5.12
C LEU A 260 -20.54 -5.43 -4.42
N LEU A 261 -19.88 -4.55 -5.18
CA LEU A 261 -19.02 -3.52 -4.65
C LEU A 261 -19.81 -2.51 -3.78
N ASN A 262 -21.01 -2.14 -4.23
CA ASN A 262 -21.90 -1.21 -3.54
C ASN A 262 -22.77 -1.87 -2.45
N ALA A 263 -22.68 -3.17 -2.25
CA ALA A 263 -23.31 -3.87 -1.11
C ALA A 263 -22.58 -3.61 0.21
N ALA A 264 -21.33 -3.10 0.16
CA ALA A 264 -20.61 -2.66 1.34
C ALA A 264 -21.37 -1.51 2.04
N PRO A 265 -21.55 -1.53 3.37
CA PRO A 265 -22.14 -0.43 4.09
C PRO A 265 -21.34 0.86 3.87
N TYR A 266 -22.02 1.90 3.47
CA TYR A 266 -21.41 3.20 3.21
C TYR A 266 -22.36 4.32 3.60
N ASP A 267 -21.94 5.16 4.55
CA ASP A 267 -22.60 6.40 4.90
C ASP A 267 -21.78 7.58 4.37
N GLU A 268 -22.28 8.19 3.30
CA GLU A 268 -21.60 9.32 2.65
C GLU A 268 -21.41 10.51 3.58
N LYS A 269 -22.39 10.74 4.47
CA LYS A 269 -22.33 11.84 5.41
C LYS A 269 -21.25 11.60 6.47
N GLU A 270 -21.19 10.40 7.04
CA GLU A 270 -20.14 10.01 7.99
C GLU A 270 -18.75 10.13 7.37
N TYR A 271 -18.59 9.64 6.14
CA TYR A 271 -17.34 9.74 5.38
C TYR A 271 -16.92 11.21 5.13
N MET A 272 -17.85 12.08 4.75
CA MET A 272 -17.57 13.50 4.58
C MET A 272 -17.24 14.21 5.90
N ASP A 273 -17.96 13.87 6.97
CA ASP A 273 -17.74 14.45 8.32
C ASP A 273 -16.36 14.05 8.86
N GLU A 274 -15.94 12.79 8.67
CA GLU A 274 -14.62 12.30 9.06
C GLU A 274 -13.48 13.02 8.32
N LEU A 275 -13.63 13.23 7.02
CA LEU A 275 -12.64 13.93 6.20
C LEU A 275 -12.71 15.47 6.31
N GLY A 276 -13.74 16.01 6.93
CA GLY A 276 -13.96 17.45 7.07
C GLY A 276 -14.27 18.15 5.73
N VAL A 277 -14.84 17.43 4.76
CA VAL A 277 -15.19 17.97 3.43
C VAL A 277 -16.70 18.23 3.35
N LYS A 278 -17.09 19.19 2.51
CA LYS A 278 -18.49 19.56 2.32
C LYS A 278 -19.17 18.84 1.15
N GLU A 279 -18.40 18.31 0.24
CA GLU A 279 -18.84 17.63 -0.97
C GLU A 279 -17.75 16.65 -1.41
N LEU A 280 -18.15 15.49 -1.95
CA LEU A 280 -17.24 14.52 -2.55
C LEU A 280 -16.97 14.89 -4.01
N TRP A 281 -15.76 14.56 -4.46
CA TRP A 281 -15.28 14.84 -5.80
C TRP A 281 -14.92 13.53 -6.51
N GLY A 282 -15.06 13.48 -7.84
CA GLY A 282 -14.64 12.36 -8.66
C GLY A 282 -15.49 12.17 -9.90
N GLU A 283 -15.20 11.14 -10.69
CA GLU A 283 -15.87 10.84 -11.96
C GLU A 283 -17.38 10.63 -11.77
N LYS A 284 -18.21 11.39 -12.50
CA LYS A 284 -19.66 11.30 -12.40
C LYS A 284 -20.19 9.95 -12.90
N GLY A 285 -21.26 9.46 -12.27
CA GLY A 285 -21.88 8.17 -12.59
C GLY A 285 -21.29 6.98 -11.85
N TYR A 286 -20.31 7.22 -10.98
CA TYR A 286 -19.69 6.22 -10.11
C TYR A 286 -19.80 6.61 -8.65
N THR A 287 -19.99 5.60 -7.78
CA THR A 287 -19.99 5.76 -6.32
C THR A 287 -18.56 5.95 -5.79
N THR A 288 -18.41 6.29 -4.53
CA THR A 288 -17.09 6.43 -3.89
C THR A 288 -16.29 5.14 -3.98
N TYR A 289 -16.86 4.00 -3.64
CA TYR A 289 -16.19 2.69 -3.76
C TYR A 289 -15.80 2.35 -5.21
N GLU A 290 -16.61 2.71 -6.18
CA GLU A 290 -16.27 2.51 -7.58
C GLU A 290 -15.12 3.41 -8.02
N ARG A 291 -15.12 4.69 -7.62
CA ARG A 291 -14.04 5.65 -7.93
C ARG A 291 -12.71 5.22 -7.34
N THR A 292 -12.71 4.70 -6.11
CA THR A 292 -11.48 4.29 -5.41
C THR A 292 -11.03 2.88 -5.77
N GLY A 293 -11.92 2.00 -6.23
CA GLY A 293 -11.61 0.58 -6.47
C GLY A 293 -11.52 0.14 -7.92
N ILE A 294 -12.45 0.60 -8.78
CA ILE A 294 -12.57 0.09 -10.18
C ILE A 294 -12.40 1.16 -11.26
N ARG A 295 -12.21 2.44 -10.86
CA ARG A 295 -11.92 3.51 -11.82
C ARG A 295 -10.48 3.98 -11.69
N PRO A 296 -9.78 4.24 -12.81
CA PRO A 296 -8.48 4.86 -12.75
C PRO A 296 -8.62 6.32 -12.36
N THR A 297 -7.59 6.89 -11.74
CA THR A 297 -7.55 8.31 -11.35
C THR A 297 -6.28 8.98 -11.83
N LEU A 298 -6.31 10.31 -11.93
CA LEU A 298 -5.16 11.15 -12.21
C LEU A 298 -5.11 12.27 -11.19
N GLU A 299 -4.06 12.29 -10.35
CA GLU A 299 -3.95 13.21 -9.23
C GLU A 299 -2.68 14.07 -9.34
N ILE A 300 -2.80 15.32 -8.92
CA ILE A 300 -1.67 16.25 -8.85
C ILE A 300 -1.12 16.24 -7.44
N ASN A 301 0.00 15.55 -7.24
CA ASN A 301 0.62 15.36 -5.93
C ASN A 301 1.48 16.55 -5.49
N GLY A 302 1.89 17.37 -6.43
CA GLY A 302 2.64 18.59 -6.17
C GLY A 302 2.68 19.49 -7.38
N ILE A 303 2.67 20.81 -7.14
CA ILE A 303 2.86 21.83 -8.17
C ILE A 303 3.70 22.95 -7.56
N TRP A 304 4.73 23.40 -8.27
CA TRP A 304 5.59 24.49 -7.78
C TRP A 304 6.23 25.29 -8.93
N GLY A 305 6.68 26.47 -8.60
CA GLY A 305 7.34 27.42 -9.50
C GLY A 305 7.16 28.83 -9.01
N GLY A 306 7.90 29.77 -9.59
CA GLY A 306 7.84 31.18 -9.20
C GLY A 306 8.45 31.48 -7.82
N TYR A 307 8.03 32.59 -7.24
CA TYR A 307 8.54 33.07 -5.97
C TYR A 307 7.67 32.62 -4.79
N THR A 308 8.27 31.93 -3.87
CA THR A 308 7.61 31.39 -2.65
C THR A 308 8.22 31.96 -1.35
N GLY A 309 9.17 32.92 -1.45
CA GLY A 309 9.76 33.58 -0.29
C GLY A 309 8.86 34.63 0.32
N GLU A 310 9.32 35.22 1.43
CA GLU A 310 8.61 36.31 2.13
C GLU A 310 8.46 37.56 1.26
N GLY A 311 7.30 38.22 1.32
CA GLY A 311 6.99 39.42 0.57
C GLY A 311 6.56 39.15 -0.88
N ALA A 312 6.50 40.18 -1.71
CA ALA A 312 6.10 40.14 -3.10
C ALA A 312 7.28 40.26 -4.07
N LYS A 313 7.30 39.42 -5.11
CA LYS A 313 8.24 39.54 -6.24
C LYS A 313 7.46 39.50 -7.54
N THR A 314 7.48 40.58 -8.32
CA THR A 314 6.77 40.71 -9.60
C THR A 314 7.54 39.98 -10.71
N VAL A 315 7.47 38.65 -10.76
CA VAL A 315 8.27 37.82 -11.64
C VAL A 315 7.41 36.95 -12.57
N LEU A 316 7.88 36.76 -13.79
CA LEU A 316 7.55 35.63 -14.64
C LEU A 316 8.65 34.59 -14.43
N PRO A 317 8.37 33.43 -13.82
CA PRO A 317 9.41 32.42 -13.60
C PRO A 317 9.86 31.81 -14.93
N SER A 318 11.08 31.32 -14.95
CA SER A 318 11.61 30.59 -16.11
C SER A 318 11.08 29.17 -16.22
N LYS A 319 10.70 28.57 -15.08
CA LYS A 319 10.22 27.18 -15.00
C LYS A 319 9.03 27.00 -14.07
N ALA A 320 8.25 25.94 -14.31
CA ALA A 320 7.23 25.43 -13.42
C ALA A 320 7.22 23.91 -13.47
N TYR A 321 6.78 23.25 -12.39
CA TYR A 321 6.86 21.82 -12.21
C TYR A 321 5.57 21.24 -11.64
N ALA A 322 5.27 20.00 -12.01
CA ALA A 322 4.20 19.24 -11.38
C ALA A 322 4.62 17.77 -11.17
N LYS A 323 4.24 17.21 -10.04
CA LYS A 323 4.24 15.76 -9.77
C LYS A 323 2.84 15.23 -9.95
N ILE A 324 2.71 14.20 -10.77
CA ILE A 324 1.41 13.68 -11.22
C ILE A 324 1.43 12.17 -11.07
N SER A 325 0.40 11.62 -10.40
CA SER A 325 0.21 10.18 -10.33
C SER A 325 -1.10 9.75 -10.96
N ALA A 326 -1.09 8.62 -11.64
CA ALA A 326 -2.28 7.91 -12.08
C ALA A 326 -2.40 6.60 -11.31
N ARG A 327 -3.56 6.38 -10.66
CA ARG A 327 -3.89 5.05 -10.15
C ARG A 327 -4.54 4.25 -11.26
N LEU A 328 -4.04 3.04 -11.48
CA LEU A 328 -4.41 2.18 -12.61
C LEU A 328 -5.30 1.03 -12.14
N VAL A 329 -6.22 0.62 -13.01
CA VAL A 329 -7.10 -0.52 -12.76
C VAL A 329 -6.68 -1.73 -13.59
N PRO A 330 -7.18 -2.93 -13.30
CA PRO A 330 -6.82 -4.15 -14.03
C PRO A 330 -6.88 -3.98 -15.54
N ASN A 331 -5.92 -4.61 -16.22
CA ASN A 331 -5.63 -4.56 -17.66
C ASN A 331 -4.94 -3.28 -18.17
N GLN A 332 -4.89 -2.20 -17.39
CA GLN A 332 -4.00 -1.09 -17.73
C GLN A 332 -2.55 -1.49 -17.43
N SER A 333 -1.65 -1.23 -18.37
CA SER A 333 -0.20 -1.38 -18.13
C SER A 333 0.38 -0.07 -17.63
N SER A 334 1.16 -0.13 -16.55
CA SER A 334 1.88 1.01 -16.00
C SER A 334 2.82 1.64 -17.03
N GLU A 335 3.54 0.83 -17.80
CA GLU A 335 4.42 1.30 -18.86
C GLU A 335 3.64 2.01 -19.97
N LYS A 336 2.53 1.41 -20.45
CA LYS A 336 1.69 2.01 -21.51
C LYS A 336 1.11 3.34 -21.05
N ILE A 337 0.52 3.41 -19.85
CA ILE A 337 -0.06 4.63 -19.33
C ILE A 337 1.00 5.70 -19.08
N THR A 338 2.16 5.33 -18.53
CA THR A 338 3.30 6.26 -18.40
C THR A 338 3.65 6.89 -19.74
N ASN A 339 3.83 6.08 -20.78
CA ASN A 339 4.15 6.57 -22.12
C ASN A 339 3.06 7.48 -22.68
N ILE A 340 1.78 7.16 -22.44
CA ILE A 340 0.65 8.02 -22.81
C ILE A 340 0.75 9.38 -22.09
N LEU A 341 0.98 9.40 -20.79
CA LEU A 341 1.09 10.63 -20.01
C LEU A 341 2.28 11.48 -20.46
N LEU A 342 3.48 10.90 -20.59
CA LEU A 342 4.68 11.61 -21.03
C LEU A 342 4.50 12.25 -22.41
N ASN A 343 3.91 11.51 -23.35
CA ASN A 343 3.65 12.00 -24.70
C ASN A 343 2.53 13.05 -24.72
N TYR A 344 1.49 12.88 -23.94
CA TYR A 344 0.38 13.82 -23.87
C TYR A 344 0.86 15.19 -23.42
N PHE A 345 1.55 15.31 -22.28
CA PHE A 345 2.05 16.60 -21.81
C PHE A 345 2.99 17.29 -22.80
N LYS A 346 3.83 16.52 -23.52
CA LYS A 346 4.67 17.07 -24.59
C LYS A 346 3.84 17.54 -25.77
N SER A 347 2.78 16.81 -26.13
CA SER A 347 1.97 17.11 -27.32
C SER A 347 1.06 18.33 -27.17
N ILE A 348 0.59 18.63 -25.97
CA ILE A 348 -0.29 19.77 -25.70
C ILE A 348 0.48 21.06 -25.37
N ALA A 349 1.80 20.98 -25.34
CA ALA A 349 2.65 22.14 -25.08
C ALA A 349 2.51 23.18 -26.20
N PRO A 350 2.17 24.45 -25.89
CA PRO A 350 2.21 25.50 -26.89
C PRO A 350 3.66 25.81 -27.31
N ALA A 351 3.87 26.28 -28.53
CA ALA A 351 5.20 26.58 -29.07
C ALA A 351 6.00 27.65 -28.25
N SER A 352 5.35 28.32 -27.30
CA SER A 352 5.95 29.34 -26.44
C SER A 352 6.73 28.78 -25.25
N VAL A 353 6.68 27.47 -25.02
CA VAL A 353 7.37 26.77 -23.92
C VAL A 353 7.95 25.45 -24.39
N THR A 354 8.91 24.91 -23.62
CA THR A 354 9.39 23.54 -23.75
C THR A 354 8.86 22.71 -22.58
N VAL A 355 8.41 21.48 -22.85
CA VAL A 355 7.93 20.56 -21.82
C VAL A 355 8.79 19.31 -21.82
N GLU A 356 9.35 19.02 -20.67
CA GLU A 356 10.00 17.75 -20.35
C GLU A 356 9.12 16.99 -19.36
N ALA A 357 9.04 15.67 -19.54
CA ALA A 357 8.31 14.80 -18.64
C ALA A 357 9.07 13.49 -18.48
N GLU A 358 9.19 13.03 -17.25
CA GLU A 358 9.95 11.82 -16.89
C GLU A 358 9.19 10.92 -15.92
N LEU A 359 9.49 9.62 -15.99
CA LEU A 359 8.96 8.63 -15.05
C LEU A 359 9.76 8.66 -13.75
N HIS A 360 9.07 8.72 -12.62
CA HIS A 360 9.65 8.46 -11.31
C HIS A 360 9.63 6.97 -10.97
N HIS A 361 8.43 6.40 -10.85
CA HIS A 361 8.21 4.98 -10.59
C HIS A 361 6.80 4.57 -11.01
N GLY A 362 6.54 3.28 -11.03
CA GLY A 362 5.25 2.72 -11.36
C GLY A 362 5.13 1.27 -10.93
N GLY A 363 3.92 0.73 -11.03
CA GLY A 363 3.62 -0.66 -10.72
C GLY A 363 2.34 -1.11 -11.42
N GLU A 364 2.30 -2.36 -11.82
CA GLU A 364 1.14 -2.94 -12.47
C GLU A 364 0.01 -3.18 -11.43
N PRO A 365 -1.28 -3.04 -11.81
CA PRO A 365 -2.38 -3.46 -10.96
C PRO A 365 -2.37 -4.98 -10.77
N TYR A 366 -2.91 -5.44 -9.66
CA TYR A 366 -3.05 -6.86 -9.37
C TYR A 366 -4.48 -7.22 -9.01
N MET A 367 -4.92 -8.43 -9.42
CA MET A 367 -6.23 -9.00 -9.04
C MET A 367 -6.10 -10.43 -8.54
N THR A 368 -6.72 -10.70 -7.41
CA THR A 368 -6.90 -12.04 -6.86
C THR A 368 -8.18 -12.68 -7.43
N PRO A 369 -8.10 -13.86 -8.08
CA PRO A 369 -9.30 -14.60 -8.46
C PRO A 369 -10.08 -15.07 -7.22
N ILE A 370 -11.34 -14.64 -7.08
CA ILE A 370 -12.19 -14.97 -5.93
C ILE A 370 -12.61 -16.45 -5.88
N ASP A 371 -12.46 -17.17 -6.98
CA ASP A 371 -12.69 -18.61 -7.07
C ASP A 371 -11.44 -19.44 -6.75
N SER A 372 -10.29 -18.81 -6.53
CA SER A 372 -9.05 -19.48 -6.16
C SER A 372 -9.16 -20.19 -4.81
N LYS A 373 -8.36 -21.24 -4.62
CA LYS A 373 -8.30 -21.99 -3.34
C LYS A 373 -7.89 -21.09 -2.18
N GLY A 374 -6.91 -20.24 -2.39
CA GLY A 374 -6.41 -19.30 -1.37
C GLY A 374 -7.49 -18.31 -0.93
N TYR A 375 -8.22 -17.70 -1.89
CA TYR A 375 -9.28 -16.75 -1.54
C TYR A 375 -10.43 -17.44 -0.78
N LYS A 376 -10.85 -18.63 -1.21
CA LYS A 376 -11.89 -19.42 -0.51
C LYS A 376 -11.45 -19.79 0.91
N ALA A 377 -10.18 -20.14 1.11
CA ALA A 377 -9.63 -20.42 2.43
C ALA A 377 -9.63 -19.17 3.33
N ALA A 378 -9.20 -18.01 2.80
CA ALA A 378 -9.24 -16.72 3.51
C ALA A 378 -10.66 -16.31 3.86
N SER A 379 -11.59 -16.38 2.90
CA SER A 379 -13.01 -16.07 3.13
C SER A 379 -13.61 -16.93 4.25
N LYS A 380 -13.36 -18.24 4.21
CA LYS A 380 -13.84 -19.16 5.25
C LYS A 380 -13.18 -18.93 6.61
N ALA A 381 -11.90 -18.52 6.64
CA ALA A 381 -11.20 -18.18 7.88
C ALA A 381 -11.81 -16.93 8.54
N VAL A 382 -12.04 -15.89 7.75
CA VAL A 382 -12.71 -14.66 8.21
C VAL A 382 -14.14 -14.98 8.66
N GLU A 383 -14.93 -15.69 7.86
CA GLU A 383 -16.28 -16.09 8.25
C GLU A 383 -16.30 -16.85 9.59
N THR A 384 -15.32 -17.74 9.82
CA THR A 384 -15.21 -18.53 11.06
C THR A 384 -14.95 -17.65 12.28
N THR A 385 -14.16 -16.60 12.14
CA THR A 385 -13.72 -15.78 13.27
C THR A 385 -14.57 -14.53 13.49
N PHE A 386 -15.15 -13.96 12.43
CA PHE A 386 -16.01 -12.78 12.50
C PHE A 386 -17.52 -13.15 12.50
N GLY A 387 -17.88 -14.40 12.16
CA GLY A 387 -19.27 -14.84 12.08
C GLY A 387 -20.04 -14.32 10.87
N LYS A 388 -19.36 -13.70 9.91
CA LYS A 388 -19.92 -13.16 8.66
C LYS A 388 -18.99 -13.49 7.50
N THR A 389 -19.56 -13.84 6.36
CA THR A 389 -18.82 -13.96 5.10
C THR A 389 -18.25 -12.60 4.72
N PRO A 390 -16.93 -12.50 4.45
CA PRO A 390 -16.32 -11.22 4.12
C PRO A 390 -16.83 -10.70 2.78
N ILE A 391 -16.96 -9.38 2.69
CA ILE A 391 -17.33 -8.66 1.48
C ILE A 391 -16.09 -8.59 0.58
N PRO A 392 -16.14 -9.02 -0.68
CA PRO A 392 -15.05 -8.80 -1.62
C PRO A 392 -15.00 -7.32 -2.00
N VAL A 393 -13.89 -6.66 -1.72
CA VAL A 393 -13.65 -5.24 -2.06
C VAL A 393 -12.43 -5.11 -2.95
N ARG A 394 -12.22 -3.93 -3.53
CA ARG A 394 -11.00 -3.60 -4.25
C ARG A 394 -10.25 -2.52 -3.51
N GLY A 395 -9.03 -2.81 -3.09
CA GLY A 395 -8.16 -1.87 -2.43
C GLY A 395 -7.80 -0.69 -3.34
N GLY A 396 -7.86 0.52 -2.76
CA GLY A 396 -7.51 1.75 -3.47
C GLY A 396 -6.00 1.99 -3.56
N GLY A 397 -5.23 1.40 -2.65
CA GLY A 397 -3.77 1.49 -2.60
C GLY A 397 -3.08 0.69 -3.70
N SER A 398 -1.78 0.87 -3.81
CA SER A 398 -0.93 0.10 -4.72
C SER A 398 0.18 -0.56 -3.91
N ILE A 399 0.36 -1.84 -4.11
CA ILE A 399 1.49 -2.61 -3.61
C ILE A 399 2.26 -3.08 -4.85
N PRO A 400 3.24 -2.30 -5.32
CA PRO A 400 3.88 -2.51 -6.63
C PRO A 400 4.52 -3.88 -6.80
N ILE A 401 4.94 -4.49 -5.69
CA ILE A 401 5.59 -5.80 -5.70
C ILE A 401 4.63 -6.96 -6.03
N CYS A 402 3.32 -6.78 -5.88
CA CYS A 402 2.36 -7.88 -6.07
C CYS A 402 2.42 -8.48 -7.48
N SER A 403 2.38 -7.64 -8.51
CA SER A 403 2.45 -8.12 -9.90
C SER A 403 3.81 -8.78 -10.20
N LEU A 404 4.88 -8.29 -9.61
CA LEU A 404 6.21 -8.87 -9.73
C LEU A 404 6.28 -10.24 -9.05
N LEU A 405 5.80 -10.36 -7.81
CA LEU A 405 5.77 -11.63 -7.08
C LEU A 405 4.95 -12.68 -7.84
N GLU A 406 3.75 -12.32 -8.34
CA GLU A 406 2.95 -13.23 -9.15
C GLU A 406 3.71 -13.70 -10.39
N LYS A 407 4.31 -12.77 -11.13
CA LYS A 407 5.04 -13.06 -12.37
C LYS A 407 6.28 -13.93 -12.13
N GLU A 408 7.10 -13.57 -11.14
CA GLU A 408 8.38 -14.23 -10.89
C GLU A 408 8.22 -15.60 -10.22
N LEU A 409 7.24 -15.73 -9.31
CA LEU A 409 6.99 -16.96 -8.56
C LEU A 409 5.86 -17.81 -9.14
N ASN A 410 5.11 -17.29 -10.12
CA ASN A 410 3.90 -17.93 -10.69
C ASN A 410 2.90 -18.37 -9.60
N THR A 411 2.72 -17.54 -8.59
CA THR A 411 1.95 -17.85 -7.37
C THR A 411 0.93 -16.75 -7.11
N LYS A 412 -0.31 -17.13 -6.81
CA LYS A 412 -1.39 -16.18 -6.53
C LYS A 412 -1.23 -15.55 -5.15
N ILE A 413 -1.59 -14.27 -5.06
CA ILE A 413 -1.57 -13.48 -3.84
C ILE A 413 -2.98 -13.41 -3.25
N ILE A 414 -3.09 -13.54 -1.95
CA ILE A 414 -4.30 -13.34 -1.17
C ILE A 414 -4.05 -12.18 -0.20
N PHE A 415 -4.93 -11.19 -0.24
CA PHE A 415 -4.92 -10.10 0.72
C PHE A 415 -5.85 -10.43 1.88
N MET A 416 -5.34 -10.37 3.09
CA MET A 416 -6.09 -10.60 4.32
C MET A 416 -5.67 -9.57 5.35
N GLY A 417 -6.01 -8.30 5.07
CA GLY A 417 -5.71 -7.15 5.93
C GLY A 417 -6.66 -7.04 7.11
N PHE A 418 -6.16 -6.43 8.17
CA PHE A 418 -6.88 -6.16 9.41
C PHE A 418 -6.75 -4.70 9.85
N GLY A 419 -6.17 -3.83 9.02
CA GLY A 419 -6.20 -2.39 9.19
C GLY A 419 -7.59 -1.81 8.93
N LEU A 420 -7.77 -0.54 9.22
CA LEU A 420 -8.98 0.23 8.90
C LEU A 420 -8.58 1.49 8.12
N ASP A 421 -9.47 1.96 7.24
CA ASP A 421 -9.20 3.15 6.43
C ASP A 421 -8.89 4.42 7.27
N ASN A 422 -9.40 4.47 8.51
CA ASN A 422 -9.16 5.57 9.44
C ASN A 422 -7.95 5.36 10.37
N ASP A 423 -7.04 4.44 10.05
CA ASP A 423 -5.84 4.20 10.86
C ASP A 423 -4.74 5.25 10.66
N ASN A 424 -5.00 6.28 9.85
CA ASN A 424 -4.08 7.39 9.57
C ASN A 424 -2.73 6.94 8.98
N LEU A 425 -2.76 5.98 8.04
CA LEU A 425 -1.56 5.53 7.34
C LEU A 425 -0.85 6.73 6.70
N HIS A 426 0.48 6.75 6.72
CA HIS A 426 1.37 7.82 6.23
C HIS A 426 1.16 9.19 6.89
N SER A 427 0.29 9.29 7.91
CA SER A 427 -0.04 10.53 8.62
C SER A 427 0.43 10.51 10.08
N PRO A 428 0.54 11.67 10.77
CA PRO A 428 0.71 11.71 12.21
C PRO A 428 -0.43 10.99 12.94
N ASN A 429 -0.10 10.40 14.09
CA ASN A 429 -1.03 9.63 14.93
C ASN A 429 -1.59 8.37 14.25
N GLU A 430 -0.77 7.75 13.39
CA GLU A 430 -1.07 6.39 12.92
C GLU A 430 -1.41 5.50 14.11
N LYS A 431 -2.42 4.66 13.94
CA LYS A 431 -2.95 3.80 15.00
C LYS A 431 -3.32 2.43 14.45
N TYR A 432 -3.33 1.43 15.33
CA TYR A 432 -3.83 0.11 15.02
C TYR A 432 -4.74 -0.39 16.13
N ASN A 433 -5.88 -0.94 15.76
CA ASN A 433 -6.87 -1.47 16.70
C ASN A 433 -6.35 -2.78 17.31
N LEU A 434 -6.26 -2.86 18.63
CA LEU A 434 -5.81 -4.08 19.33
C LEU A 434 -6.77 -5.26 19.11
N GLU A 435 -8.06 -4.98 18.95
CA GLU A 435 -9.02 -6.03 18.62
C GLU A 435 -8.73 -6.64 17.25
N ASN A 436 -8.41 -5.82 16.23
CA ASN A 436 -8.01 -6.26 14.91
C ASN A 436 -6.71 -7.08 14.94
N TYR A 437 -5.71 -6.61 15.71
CA TYR A 437 -4.46 -7.33 15.91
C TYR A 437 -4.69 -8.76 16.45
N TYR A 438 -5.45 -8.88 17.54
CA TYR A 438 -5.72 -10.20 18.11
C TYR A 438 -6.63 -11.05 17.22
N LYS A 439 -7.55 -10.41 16.51
CA LYS A 439 -8.43 -11.08 15.54
C LYS A 439 -7.64 -11.64 14.37
N GLY A 440 -6.63 -10.92 13.89
CA GLY A 440 -5.71 -11.42 12.87
C GLY A 440 -4.93 -12.65 13.36
N ILE A 441 -4.36 -12.62 14.56
CA ILE A 441 -3.67 -13.79 15.16
C ILE A 441 -4.62 -15.00 15.28
N GLU A 442 -5.92 -14.77 15.58
CA GLU A 442 -6.93 -15.83 15.62
C GLU A 442 -7.27 -16.37 14.23
N THR A 443 -7.38 -15.50 13.21
CA THR A 443 -7.87 -15.84 11.87
C THR A 443 -6.83 -16.58 11.03
N ILE A 444 -5.56 -16.18 11.12
CA ILE A 444 -4.47 -16.75 10.32
C ILE A 444 -4.35 -18.29 10.46
N PRO A 445 -4.41 -18.90 11.65
CA PRO A 445 -4.41 -20.37 11.78
C PRO A 445 -5.57 -21.07 11.05
N TYR A 446 -6.75 -20.43 10.99
CA TYR A 446 -7.86 -20.97 10.20
C TYR A 446 -7.60 -20.91 8.70
N PHE A 447 -6.94 -19.84 8.22
CA PHE A 447 -6.51 -19.78 6.82
C PHE A 447 -5.61 -20.98 6.47
N HIS A 448 -4.56 -21.22 7.24
CA HIS A 448 -3.65 -22.34 7.02
C HIS A 448 -4.38 -23.70 7.03
N LYS A 449 -5.30 -23.87 7.97
CA LYS A 449 -6.14 -25.07 8.05
C LYS A 449 -6.96 -25.28 6.79
N TYR A 450 -7.75 -24.26 6.38
CA TYR A 450 -8.65 -24.40 5.23
C TYR A 450 -7.90 -24.47 3.91
N PHE A 451 -6.75 -23.82 3.80
CA PHE A 451 -5.88 -23.93 2.64
C PHE A 451 -5.27 -25.32 2.48
N ALA A 452 -4.90 -25.97 3.56
CA ALA A 452 -4.40 -27.35 3.55
C ALA A 452 -5.50 -28.39 3.25
N GLU A 453 -6.76 -28.07 3.51
CA GLU A 453 -7.93 -28.94 3.25
C GLU A 453 -8.50 -28.77 1.82
N SER A 454 -8.07 -27.77 1.04
CA SER A 454 -8.64 -27.38 -0.27
C SER A 454 -8.06 -28.09 -1.50
#